data_e2e8e04b376eb54fc8a6d65b22c6023a
#
_entry.id   e2e8e04b376eb54fc8a6d65b22c6023a
#
_cell.length_a   1.000
_cell.length_b   1.000
_cell.length_c   1.000
_cell.angle_alpha   90.00
_cell.angle_beta   90.00
_cell.angle_gamma   90.00
#
_symmetry.space_group_name_H-M   'P 1'
#
loop_
_entity.id
_entity.type
_entity.pdbx_description
1 polymer ?
#
loop_
_entity_poly.entity_id
_entity_poly.type
_entity_poly.pdbx_seq_one_letter_code
_entity_poly.pdbx_strand_id
1 'polypeptide(L)'
;DEIAYAQSLGIDVIITDHHLPIRAINGHSGLEEILPPAYVIINSKQTGDTYPDKMLCGAGVAFKLVQALLKTKGKEWGVPEGWEKWLLDMAGLSTIADMVPLVNENRTIAHFGLKVLRKSPRPGLQKLLRKMRVDQRNITEDDVAFMIAPRINAASRMDIPLEAFRLLSTDNEVLAD
;
A
#
# COMPACT_ATOMS: atom_id res chain seq x y z
N ASP A 1 -10.94 -5.75 20.23
CA ASP A 1 -9.76 -5.94 19.39
C ASP A 1 -10.10 -6.98 18.32
N GLU A 2 -10.24 -6.54 17.07
CA GLU A 2 -10.69 -7.32 15.92
C GLU A 2 -9.72 -8.45 15.61
N ILE A 3 -8.42 -8.24 15.82
CA ILE A 3 -7.37 -9.24 15.59
C ILE A 3 -7.50 -10.40 16.57
N ALA A 4 -7.69 -10.08 17.87
CA ALA A 4 -7.92 -11.09 18.89
C ALA A 4 -9.20 -11.88 18.61
N TYR A 5 -10.25 -11.20 18.15
CA TYR A 5 -11.50 -11.84 17.77
C TYR A 5 -11.30 -12.81 16.58
N ALA A 6 -10.61 -12.37 15.51
CA ALA A 6 -10.30 -13.23 14.37
C ALA A 6 -9.52 -14.49 14.80
N GLN A 7 -8.51 -14.33 15.65
CA GLN A 7 -7.76 -15.47 16.20
C GLN A 7 -8.63 -16.40 17.04
N SER A 8 -9.58 -15.87 17.82
CA SER A 8 -10.51 -16.70 18.60
C SER A 8 -11.40 -17.58 17.71
N LEU A 9 -11.57 -17.20 16.43
CA LEU A 9 -12.26 -17.96 15.40
C LEU A 9 -11.34 -18.91 14.61
N GLY A 10 -10.07 -19.03 14.98
CA GLY A 10 -9.07 -19.85 14.27
C GLY A 10 -8.58 -19.24 12.96
N ILE A 11 -8.70 -17.92 12.78
CA ILE A 11 -8.24 -17.19 11.60
C ILE A 11 -6.86 -16.60 11.87
N ASP A 12 -5.85 -17.03 11.12
CA ASP A 12 -4.52 -16.44 11.14
C ASP A 12 -4.55 -15.05 10.49
N VAL A 13 -4.02 -14.04 11.20
CA VAL A 13 -3.97 -12.66 10.72
C VAL A 13 -2.53 -12.25 10.48
N ILE A 14 -2.23 -11.77 9.26
CA ILE A 14 -0.95 -11.14 8.91
C ILE A 14 -1.20 -9.64 8.78
N ILE A 15 -0.47 -8.84 9.54
CA ILE A 15 -0.55 -7.38 9.48
C ILE A 15 0.64 -6.85 8.65
N THR A 16 0.33 -6.01 7.67
CA THR A 16 1.33 -5.15 7.00
C THR A 16 1.05 -3.71 7.38
N ASP A 17 1.99 -3.05 8.05
CA ASP A 17 1.80 -1.69 8.55
C ASP A 17 3.09 -0.87 8.45
N HIS A 18 2.95 0.45 8.53
CA HIS A 18 4.04 1.42 8.48
C HIS A 18 3.97 2.50 9.58
N HIS A 19 2.94 2.43 10.43
CA HIS A 19 2.80 3.36 11.55
C HIS A 19 3.79 3.03 12.67
N LEU A 20 4.07 4.02 13.51
CA LEU A 20 4.83 3.77 14.73
C LEU A 20 4.00 2.88 15.66
N PRO A 21 4.57 1.78 16.16
CA PRO A 21 3.90 0.96 17.16
C PRO A 21 3.50 1.78 18.39
N ILE A 22 2.34 1.46 18.94
CA ILE A 22 1.89 2.07 20.20
C ILE A 22 2.86 1.63 21.30
N ARG A 23 3.25 2.57 22.16
CA ARG A 23 4.10 2.30 23.32
C ARG A 23 3.41 2.68 24.59
N ALA A 24 3.48 1.82 25.60
CA ALA A 24 3.00 2.11 26.95
C ALA A 24 4.11 1.91 27.97
N ILE A 25 3.98 2.63 29.09
CA ILE A 25 4.87 2.44 30.24
C ILE A 25 4.43 1.16 30.95
N ASN A 26 5.31 0.17 30.97
CA ASN A 26 5.10 -1.07 31.72
C ASN A 26 5.92 -1.05 33.00
N GLY A 27 5.30 -0.58 34.09
CA GLY A 27 5.87 -0.61 35.45
C GLY A 27 7.31 -0.08 35.51
N HIS A 28 8.26 -0.95 35.84
CA HIS A 28 9.67 -0.62 36.08
C HIS A 28 10.57 -0.84 34.85
N SER A 29 10.06 -1.42 33.75
CA SER A 29 10.86 -1.82 32.59
C SER A 29 10.92 -0.77 31.45
N GLY A 30 10.23 0.36 31.58
CA GLY A 30 10.26 1.43 30.57
C GLY A 30 9.13 1.32 29.54
N LEU A 31 9.35 1.87 28.33
CA LEU A 31 8.39 1.86 27.24
C LEU A 31 8.42 0.51 26.50
N GLU A 32 7.31 -0.22 26.55
CA GLU A 32 7.11 -1.44 25.78
C GLU A 32 6.15 -1.20 24.61
N GLU A 33 6.41 -1.87 23.47
CA GLU A 33 5.51 -1.83 22.32
C GLU A 33 4.30 -2.71 22.59
N ILE A 34 3.12 -2.14 22.36
CA ILE A 34 1.85 -2.87 22.38
C ILE A 34 1.53 -3.26 20.96
N LEU A 35 1.70 -4.54 20.65
CA LEU A 35 1.38 -5.10 19.35
C LEU A 35 0.09 -5.91 19.42
N PRO A 36 -0.77 -5.85 18.38
CA PRO A 36 -1.95 -6.72 18.32
C PRO A 36 -1.53 -8.19 18.24
N PRO A 37 -2.33 -9.14 18.74
CA PRO A 37 -1.99 -10.55 18.76
C PRO A 37 -2.17 -11.20 17.37
N ALA A 38 -1.44 -10.72 16.37
CA ALA A 38 -1.45 -11.27 15.01
C ALA A 38 -0.49 -12.46 14.88
N TYR A 39 -0.74 -13.33 13.90
CA TYR A 39 0.18 -14.41 13.55
C TYR A 39 1.55 -13.88 13.12
N VAL A 40 1.56 -12.82 12.29
CA VAL A 40 2.76 -12.09 11.86
C VAL A 40 2.44 -10.61 11.73
N ILE A 41 3.38 -9.75 12.12
CA ILE A 41 3.34 -8.30 11.89
C ILE A 41 4.57 -7.89 11.10
N ILE A 42 4.34 -7.35 9.90
CA ILE A 42 5.38 -6.82 9.02
C ILE A 42 5.33 -5.30 9.10
N ASN A 43 6.20 -4.74 9.92
CA ASN A 43 6.34 -3.31 10.11
C ASN A 43 7.79 -3.00 10.49
N SER A 44 8.49 -2.30 9.61
CA SER A 44 9.91 -1.99 9.79
C SER A 44 10.21 -1.04 10.96
N LYS A 45 9.18 -0.43 11.56
CA LYS A 45 9.33 0.49 12.70
C LYS A 45 9.21 -0.19 14.06
N GLN A 46 9.00 -1.52 14.10
CA GLN A 46 9.03 -2.27 15.36
C GLN A 46 10.43 -2.23 15.98
N THR A 47 10.48 -2.29 17.32
CA THR A 47 11.76 -2.40 18.04
C THR A 47 12.47 -3.68 17.65
N GLY A 48 13.76 -3.56 17.30
CA GLY A 48 14.58 -4.73 16.90
C GLY A 48 14.43 -5.14 15.43
N ASP A 49 13.50 -4.55 14.66
CA ASP A 49 13.43 -4.82 13.23
C ASP A 49 14.69 -4.30 12.51
N THR A 50 15.23 -5.11 11.59
CA THR A 50 16.49 -4.83 10.89
C THR A 50 16.31 -4.36 9.44
N TYR A 51 15.07 -4.19 8.97
CA TYR A 51 14.85 -3.69 7.62
C TYR A 51 15.43 -2.28 7.46
N PRO A 52 16.25 -2.02 6.43
CA PRO A 52 17.04 -0.79 6.35
C PRO A 52 16.19 0.46 6.11
N ASP A 53 15.09 0.36 5.35
CA ASP A 53 14.19 1.50 5.09
C ASP A 53 13.02 1.51 6.06
N LYS A 54 13.01 2.49 6.97
CA LYS A 54 11.96 2.66 7.98
C LYS A 54 10.80 3.55 7.51
N MET A 55 10.91 4.10 6.31
CA MET A 55 10.00 5.15 5.83
C MET A 55 9.10 4.71 4.67
N LEU A 56 8.98 3.40 4.42
CA LEU A 56 8.03 2.89 3.44
C LEU A 56 6.59 3.27 3.86
N CYS A 57 5.74 3.65 2.89
CA CYS A 57 4.30 3.76 3.10
C CYS A 57 3.64 2.37 3.21
N GLY A 58 2.39 2.29 3.66
CA GLY A 58 1.69 1.02 3.85
C GLY A 58 1.62 0.16 2.58
N ALA A 59 1.32 0.78 1.42
CA ALA A 59 1.36 0.05 0.14
C ALA A 59 2.78 -0.37 -0.27
N GLY A 60 3.80 0.38 0.13
CA GLY A 60 5.21 -0.01 -0.04
C GLY A 60 5.55 -1.27 0.74
N VAL A 61 5.13 -1.37 2.01
CA VAL A 61 5.30 -2.57 2.83
C VAL A 61 4.58 -3.77 2.21
N ALA A 62 3.32 -3.60 1.81
CA ALA A 62 2.56 -4.64 1.12
C ALA A 62 3.22 -5.09 -0.19
N PHE A 63 3.76 -4.15 -0.96
CA PHE A 63 4.51 -4.45 -2.18
C PHE A 63 5.77 -5.28 -1.90
N LYS A 64 6.51 -4.97 -0.83
CA LYS A 64 7.68 -5.78 -0.42
C LYS A 64 7.29 -7.20 -0.03
N LEU A 65 6.14 -7.37 0.65
CA LEU A 65 5.61 -8.71 0.94
C LEU A 65 5.31 -9.48 -0.35
N VAL A 66 4.63 -8.85 -1.32
CA VAL A 66 4.36 -9.49 -2.63
C VAL A 66 5.65 -9.87 -3.33
N GLN A 67 6.68 -8.99 -3.34
CA GLN A 67 7.99 -9.32 -3.91
C GLN A 67 8.61 -10.56 -3.25
N ALA A 68 8.57 -10.65 -1.92
CA ALA A 68 9.11 -11.79 -1.17
C ALA A 68 8.34 -13.09 -1.48
N LEU A 69 7.01 -13.04 -1.50
CA LEU A 69 6.16 -14.17 -1.84
C LEU A 69 6.40 -14.66 -3.26
N LEU A 70 6.44 -13.78 -4.26
CA LEU A 70 6.67 -14.18 -5.65
C LEU A 70 8.11 -14.67 -5.89
N LYS A 71 9.08 -14.12 -5.19
CA LYS A 71 10.47 -14.62 -5.25
C LYS A 71 10.58 -16.06 -4.74
N THR A 72 9.79 -16.43 -3.72
CA THR A 72 9.84 -17.76 -3.09
C THR A 72 8.89 -18.77 -3.73
N LYS A 73 7.70 -18.34 -4.12
CA LYS A 73 6.59 -19.20 -4.57
C LYS A 73 6.06 -18.87 -5.96
N GLY A 74 6.48 -17.77 -6.59
CA GLY A 74 5.92 -17.31 -7.85
C GLY A 74 5.97 -18.38 -8.95
N LYS A 75 7.07 -19.10 -9.06
CA LYS A 75 7.20 -20.21 -10.04
C LYS A 75 6.20 -21.35 -9.76
N GLU A 76 6.02 -21.71 -8.49
CA GLU A 76 5.07 -22.76 -8.07
C GLU A 76 3.63 -22.33 -8.37
N TRP A 77 3.33 -21.04 -8.23
CA TRP A 77 2.00 -20.48 -8.52
C TRP A 77 1.77 -20.11 -9.98
N GLY A 78 2.73 -20.36 -10.85
CA GLY A 78 2.64 -20.04 -12.27
C GLY A 78 2.64 -18.54 -12.57
N VAL A 79 3.10 -17.69 -11.63
CA VAL A 79 3.18 -16.24 -11.84
C VAL A 79 4.46 -15.91 -12.61
N PRO A 80 4.36 -15.17 -13.73
CA PRO A 80 5.53 -14.78 -14.52
C PRO A 80 6.51 -13.95 -13.69
N GLU A 81 7.80 -14.15 -13.91
CA GLU A 81 8.86 -13.35 -13.28
C GLU A 81 8.69 -11.85 -13.60
N GLY A 82 8.72 -11.02 -12.57
CA GLY A 82 8.60 -9.58 -12.71
C GLY A 82 7.16 -9.08 -12.85
N TRP A 83 6.16 -9.97 -12.71
CA TRP A 83 4.75 -9.57 -12.74
C TRP A 83 4.41 -8.53 -11.65
N GLU A 84 5.03 -8.64 -10.50
CA GLU A 84 4.85 -7.70 -9.38
C GLU A 84 5.15 -6.23 -9.76
N LYS A 85 5.95 -6.01 -10.79
CA LYS A 85 6.29 -4.65 -11.25
C LYS A 85 5.06 -3.86 -11.73
N TRP A 86 3.99 -4.53 -12.14
CA TRP A 86 2.74 -3.86 -12.46
C TRP A 86 2.08 -3.23 -11.24
N LEU A 87 2.29 -3.80 -10.05
CA LEU A 87 1.77 -3.25 -8.79
C LEU A 87 2.48 -1.97 -8.34
N LEU A 88 3.58 -1.60 -9.01
CA LEU A 88 4.26 -0.32 -8.77
C LEU A 88 3.35 0.87 -9.07
N ASP A 89 2.31 0.73 -9.90
CA ASP A 89 1.32 1.79 -10.09
C ASP A 89 0.68 2.22 -8.76
N MET A 90 0.17 1.26 -7.99
CA MET A 90 -0.47 1.53 -6.70
C MET A 90 0.55 1.84 -5.60
N ALA A 91 1.69 1.14 -5.57
CA ALA A 91 2.75 1.40 -4.60
C ALA A 91 3.34 2.81 -4.79
N GLY A 92 3.59 3.24 -6.03
CA GLY A 92 4.10 4.57 -6.34
C GLY A 92 3.08 5.67 -6.07
N LEU A 93 1.82 5.44 -6.43
CA LEU A 93 0.72 6.36 -6.11
C LEU A 93 0.64 6.59 -4.59
N SER A 94 0.63 5.51 -3.81
CA SER A 94 0.58 5.60 -2.35
C SER A 94 1.83 6.25 -1.75
N THR A 95 3.03 5.94 -2.26
CA THR A 95 4.29 6.53 -1.80
C THR A 95 4.29 8.05 -1.95
N ILE A 96 3.77 8.56 -3.07
CA ILE A 96 3.65 10.01 -3.30
C ILE A 96 2.53 10.60 -2.45
N ALA A 97 1.37 9.93 -2.39
CA ALA A 97 0.20 10.40 -1.66
C ALA A 97 0.42 10.50 -0.15
N ASP A 98 1.20 9.59 0.42
CA ASP A 98 1.53 9.53 1.84
C ASP A 98 2.66 10.50 2.25
N MET A 99 3.23 11.20 1.26
CA MET A 99 4.28 12.21 1.44
C MET A 99 5.51 11.70 2.21
N VAL A 100 5.83 10.42 2.09
CA VAL A 100 7.04 9.86 2.69
C VAL A 100 8.30 10.42 2.01
N PRO A 101 9.44 10.50 2.69
CA PRO A 101 10.69 10.99 2.10
C PRO A 101 11.05 10.20 0.83
N LEU A 102 11.21 10.90 -0.30
CA LEU A 102 11.56 10.30 -1.60
C LEU A 102 13.07 10.05 -1.70
N VAL A 103 13.58 9.23 -0.78
CA VAL A 103 14.96 8.75 -0.73
C VAL A 103 14.98 7.22 -0.81
N ASN A 104 16.12 6.61 -1.06
CA ASN A 104 16.30 5.16 -1.07
C ASN A 104 15.21 4.40 -1.86
N GLU A 105 14.55 3.43 -1.24
CA GLU A 105 13.50 2.62 -1.90
C GLU A 105 12.28 3.46 -2.30
N ASN A 106 11.88 4.44 -1.48
CA ASN A 106 10.74 5.31 -1.80
C ASN A 106 10.96 6.07 -3.10
N ARG A 107 12.18 6.57 -3.35
CA ARG A 107 12.52 7.24 -4.62
C ARG A 107 12.39 6.27 -5.80
N THR A 108 12.84 5.04 -5.63
CA THR A 108 12.76 3.99 -6.65
C THR A 108 11.30 3.63 -6.93
N ILE A 109 10.51 3.42 -5.88
CA ILE A 109 9.08 3.08 -5.99
C ILE A 109 8.31 4.22 -6.65
N ALA A 110 8.51 5.48 -6.25
CA ALA A 110 7.85 6.63 -6.85
C ALA A 110 8.23 6.78 -8.34
N HIS A 111 9.53 6.71 -8.66
CA HIS A 111 10.01 6.89 -10.04
C HIS A 111 9.46 5.82 -10.99
N PHE A 112 9.58 4.54 -10.64
CA PHE A 112 9.06 3.45 -11.47
C PHE A 112 7.54 3.35 -11.37
N GLY A 113 6.96 3.69 -10.23
CA GLY A 113 5.52 3.78 -10.04
C GLY A 113 4.86 4.75 -10.99
N LEU A 114 5.38 5.97 -11.16
CA LEU A 114 4.90 6.92 -12.17
C LEU A 114 5.00 6.36 -13.59
N LYS A 115 6.08 5.64 -13.92
CA LYS A 115 6.21 5.01 -15.25
C LYS A 115 5.15 3.93 -15.48
N VAL A 116 4.81 3.14 -14.46
CA VAL A 116 3.77 2.12 -14.56
C VAL A 116 2.39 2.77 -14.55
N LEU A 117 2.16 3.76 -13.71
CA LEU A 117 0.90 4.52 -13.60
C LEU A 117 0.49 5.13 -14.95
N ARG A 118 1.45 5.68 -15.70
CA ARG A 118 1.24 6.25 -17.04
C ARG A 118 0.74 5.26 -18.08
N LYS A 119 0.87 3.97 -17.84
CA LYS A 119 0.44 2.88 -18.72
C LYS A 119 -0.41 1.83 -18.01
N SER A 120 -0.87 2.12 -16.80
CA SER A 120 -1.69 1.20 -16.03
C SER A 120 -2.98 0.87 -16.79
N PRO A 121 -3.32 -0.41 -16.92
CA PRO A 121 -4.54 -0.84 -17.62
C PRO A 121 -5.78 -0.81 -16.72
N ARG A 122 -5.67 -0.38 -15.46
CA ARG A 122 -6.80 -0.39 -14.50
C ARG A 122 -7.95 0.49 -14.97
N PRO A 123 -9.14 -0.09 -15.23
CA PRO A 123 -10.28 0.67 -15.76
C PRO A 123 -10.69 1.82 -14.85
N GLY A 124 -10.76 1.58 -13.53
CA GLY A 124 -11.16 2.61 -12.57
C GLY A 124 -10.20 3.79 -12.49
N LEU A 125 -8.88 3.52 -12.53
CA LEU A 125 -7.89 4.59 -12.60
C LEU A 125 -8.06 5.42 -13.89
N GLN A 126 -8.22 4.76 -15.03
CA GLN A 126 -8.40 5.44 -16.32
C GLN A 126 -9.65 6.31 -16.34
N LYS A 127 -10.76 5.81 -15.76
CA LYS A 127 -12.00 6.58 -15.66
C LYS A 127 -11.87 7.76 -14.70
N LEU A 128 -11.21 7.57 -13.56
CA LEU A 128 -10.92 8.64 -12.61
C LEU A 128 -10.12 9.76 -13.29
N LEU A 129 -9.03 9.41 -13.98
CA LEU A 129 -8.17 10.35 -14.70
C LEU A 129 -8.96 11.11 -15.80
N ARG A 130 -9.80 10.40 -16.54
CA ARG A 130 -10.64 10.99 -17.58
C ARG A 130 -11.64 12.01 -17.01
N LYS A 131 -12.29 11.67 -15.89
CA LYS A 131 -13.19 12.60 -15.17
C LYS A 131 -12.48 13.86 -14.67
N MET A 132 -11.21 13.71 -14.29
CA MET A 132 -10.35 14.83 -13.85
C MET A 132 -9.71 15.59 -15.01
N ARG A 133 -9.83 15.14 -16.25
CA ARG A 133 -9.15 15.68 -17.44
C ARG A 133 -7.61 15.64 -17.31
N VAL A 134 -7.08 14.62 -16.65
CA VAL A 134 -5.64 14.37 -16.53
C VAL A 134 -5.23 13.39 -17.62
N ASP A 135 -4.20 13.76 -18.39
CA ASP A 135 -3.62 12.86 -19.40
C ASP A 135 -2.75 11.79 -18.71
N GLN A 136 -3.21 10.56 -18.76
CA GLN A 136 -2.54 9.43 -18.13
C GLN A 136 -1.07 9.30 -18.56
N ARG A 137 -0.75 9.59 -19.81
CA ARG A 137 0.62 9.41 -20.36
C ARG A 137 1.62 10.38 -19.77
N ASN A 138 1.14 11.51 -19.28
CA ASN A 138 1.94 12.62 -18.78
C ASN A 138 1.78 12.88 -17.28
N ILE A 139 1.15 11.94 -16.52
CA ILE A 139 0.98 12.08 -15.07
C ILE A 139 2.32 12.43 -14.40
N THR A 140 2.27 13.46 -13.56
CA THR A 140 3.37 13.92 -12.72
C THR A 140 3.14 13.56 -11.25
N GLU A 141 4.14 13.77 -10.40
CA GLU A 141 4.01 13.67 -8.95
C GLU A 141 2.99 14.67 -8.40
N ASP A 142 2.90 15.86 -8.98
CA ASP A 142 1.92 16.88 -8.60
C ASP A 142 0.49 16.43 -8.92
N ASP A 143 0.26 15.81 -10.07
CA ASP A 143 -1.04 15.24 -10.40
C ASP A 143 -1.45 14.16 -9.40
N VAL A 144 -0.50 13.33 -8.97
CA VAL A 144 -0.75 12.32 -7.93
C VAL A 144 -1.08 12.99 -6.61
N ALA A 145 -0.24 13.91 -6.14
CA ALA A 145 -0.35 14.53 -4.81
C ALA A 145 -1.59 15.43 -4.69
N PHE A 146 -1.90 16.24 -5.71
CA PHE A 146 -2.91 17.29 -5.62
C PHE A 146 -4.20 17.00 -6.36
N MET A 147 -4.22 16.03 -7.27
CA MET A 147 -5.43 15.69 -8.02
C MET A 147 -5.95 14.28 -7.73
N ILE A 148 -5.10 13.24 -7.82
CA ILE A 148 -5.53 11.84 -7.70
C ILE A 148 -5.75 11.47 -6.23
N ALA A 149 -4.74 11.62 -5.39
CA ALA A 149 -4.77 11.21 -3.98
C ALA A 149 -5.89 11.89 -3.18
N PRO A 150 -6.15 13.21 -3.31
CA PRO A 150 -7.24 13.84 -2.58
C PRO A 150 -8.63 13.26 -2.92
N ARG A 151 -8.84 12.81 -4.16
CA ARG A 151 -10.13 12.23 -4.58
C ARG A 151 -10.31 10.82 -4.05
N ILE A 152 -9.26 10.02 -4.03
CA ILE A 152 -9.26 8.70 -3.40
C ILE A 152 -9.52 8.84 -1.89
N ASN A 153 -8.82 9.77 -1.24
CA ASN A 153 -8.96 10.02 0.19
C ASN A 153 -10.33 10.61 0.56
N ALA A 154 -10.99 11.33 -0.37
CA ALA A 154 -12.32 11.85 -0.14
C ALA A 154 -13.35 10.74 0.15
N ALA A 155 -13.23 9.58 -0.49
CA ALA A 155 -14.10 8.43 -0.23
C ALA A 155 -14.05 7.98 1.25
N SER A 156 -12.85 7.91 1.83
CA SER A 156 -12.69 7.59 3.25
C SER A 156 -13.30 8.64 4.18
N ARG A 157 -13.20 9.92 3.81
CA ARG A 157 -13.78 11.03 4.59
C ARG A 157 -15.30 11.11 4.50
N MET A 158 -15.89 10.45 3.50
CA MET A 158 -17.33 10.35 3.29
C MET A 158 -17.90 9.01 3.79
N ASP A 159 -17.15 8.29 4.61
CA ASP A 159 -17.51 6.97 5.17
C ASP A 159 -17.75 5.86 4.12
N ILE A 160 -17.18 6.02 2.92
CA ILE A 160 -17.30 5.05 1.81
C ILE A 160 -15.92 4.59 1.26
N PRO A 161 -14.94 4.23 2.13
CA PRO A 161 -13.59 3.85 1.67
C PRO A 161 -13.60 2.63 0.73
N LEU A 162 -14.59 1.76 0.87
CA LEU A 162 -14.74 0.57 0.03
C LEU A 162 -14.98 0.93 -1.44
N GLU A 163 -15.61 2.07 -1.74
CA GLU A 163 -15.83 2.50 -3.12
C GLU A 163 -14.51 2.89 -3.81
N ALA A 164 -13.60 3.57 -3.10
CA ALA A 164 -12.27 3.85 -3.63
C ALA A 164 -11.47 2.56 -3.88
N PHE A 165 -11.56 1.59 -2.97
CA PHE A 165 -10.95 0.28 -3.16
C PHE A 165 -11.54 -0.43 -4.39
N ARG A 166 -12.85 -0.51 -4.52
CA ARG A 166 -13.54 -1.14 -5.67
C ARG A 166 -13.14 -0.47 -6.98
N LEU A 167 -13.12 0.87 -7.02
CA LEU A 167 -12.70 1.63 -8.19
C LEU A 167 -11.29 1.24 -8.65
N LEU A 168 -10.32 1.18 -7.72
CA LEU A 168 -8.92 0.93 -8.06
C LEU A 168 -8.60 -0.55 -8.29
N SER A 169 -9.44 -1.47 -7.79
CA SER A 169 -9.21 -2.92 -7.88
C SER A 169 -10.03 -3.63 -8.97
N THR A 170 -11.08 -3.01 -9.49
CA THR A 170 -11.95 -3.65 -10.49
C THR A 170 -11.26 -3.81 -11.84
N ASP A 171 -11.49 -4.97 -12.47
CA ASP A 171 -11.15 -5.25 -13.86
C ASP A 171 -12.34 -4.99 -14.82
N ASN A 172 -13.49 -4.64 -14.26
CA ASN A 172 -14.73 -4.46 -15.01
C ASN A 172 -14.96 -2.96 -15.29
N GLU A 173 -14.99 -2.61 -16.58
CA GLU A 173 -15.20 -1.24 -17.03
C GLU A 173 -16.58 -0.66 -16.63
N VAL A 174 -17.62 -1.50 -16.51
CA VAL A 174 -18.96 -1.06 -16.12
C VAL A 174 -19.00 -0.74 -14.62
N LEU A 175 -18.35 -1.54 -13.79
CA LEU A 175 -18.27 -1.28 -12.35
C LEU A 175 -17.37 -0.11 -11.99
N ALA A 176 -16.51 0.30 -12.92
CA ALA A 176 -15.61 1.43 -12.75
C ALA A 176 -16.28 2.80 -13.02
N ASP A 177 -17.53 2.87 -13.50
CA ASP A 177 -18.29 4.08 -13.75
C ASP A 177 -19.03 4.56 -12.51
#